data_308529aceefc3cd88688adabdcbe1e43
#
_entry.id   308529aceefc3cd88688adabdcbe1e43
#
_cell.length_a   1.000
_cell.length_b   1.000
_cell.length_c   1.000
_cell.angle_alpha   90.00
_cell.angle_beta   90.00
_cell.angle_gamma   90.00
#
_symmetry.space_group_name_H-M   'P 1'
#
loop_
_entity.id
_entity.type
_entity.pdbx_description
1 polymer ?
#
loop_
_entity_poly.entity_id
_entity_poly.type
_entity_poly.pdbx_seq_one_letter_code
_entity_poly.pdbx_strand_id
1 'polypeptide(L)'
;MSFSRFVPGLVFTLFAAGAMAQDRPPYGTEIGIDLAKKIAAGAAAESKKNGWRMAIAVVDNHGFLVYYERMDDTQTASVQIALDKAKTAAMLRRPTKALEDAIVKGRVVLMSIAASPVEGGLPIMSGGKVIGGIGVSGANSDQDAAAATAGLKAAGL
;
A
#
# COMPACT_ATOMS: atom_id res chain seq x y z
N MET A 1 0.73 -74.43 15.28
CA MET A 1 1.63 -73.31 15.09
C MET A 1 0.85 -72.22 14.40
N SER A 2 0.42 -71.19 15.16
CA SER A 2 -0.37 -70.09 14.66
C SER A 2 0.53 -68.88 14.48
N PHE A 3 0.68 -68.39 13.22
CA PHE A 3 1.46 -67.17 12.91
C PHE A 3 0.52 -65.97 12.97
N SER A 4 0.66 -65.19 14.05
CA SER A 4 0.01 -63.87 14.16
C SER A 4 0.72 -62.85 13.25
N ARG A 5 0.03 -62.31 12.26
CA ARG A 5 0.51 -61.23 11.40
C ARG A 5 0.26 -59.89 12.08
N PHE A 6 1.31 -59.25 12.54
CA PHE A 6 1.31 -57.85 13.00
C PHE A 6 1.25 -56.91 11.78
N VAL A 7 0.21 -56.13 11.63
CA VAL A 7 0.12 -55.03 10.64
C VAL A 7 0.46 -53.74 11.37
N PRO A 8 1.55 -53.05 11.04
CA PRO A 8 1.82 -51.76 11.64
C PRO A 8 0.89 -50.71 11.03
N GLY A 9 0.01 -50.12 11.87
CA GLY A 9 -0.84 -49.00 11.52
C GLY A 9 0.00 -47.74 11.29
N LEU A 10 -0.07 -47.24 10.07
CA LEU A 10 0.55 -45.96 9.67
C LEU A 10 -0.32 -44.82 10.21
N VAL A 11 0.09 -44.14 11.26
CA VAL A 11 -0.57 -42.96 11.79
C VAL A 11 -0.20 -41.75 10.91
N PHE A 12 -1.11 -41.30 10.06
CA PHE A 12 -0.98 -40.08 9.33
C PHE A 12 -1.34 -38.90 10.26
N THR A 13 -0.32 -38.21 10.78
CA THR A 13 -0.51 -36.91 11.41
C THR A 13 -0.76 -35.85 10.35
N LEU A 14 -2.03 -35.44 10.18
CA LEU A 14 -2.38 -34.26 9.39
C LEU A 14 -1.88 -33.01 10.14
N PHE A 15 -0.79 -32.42 9.67
CA PHE A 15 -0.44 -31.05 10.02
C PHE A 15 -1.43 -30.13 9.30
N ALA A 16 -2.46 -29.64 9.99
CA ALA A 16 -3.25 -28.50 9.55
C ALA A 16 -2.36 -27.27 9.59
N ALA A 17 -1.80 -26.89 8.44
CA ALA A 17 -1.21 -25.57 8.24
C ALA A 17 -2.34 -24.56 8.38
N GLY A 18 -2.55 -24.01 9.57
CA GLY A 18 -3.46 -22.92 9.81
C GLY A 18 -3.05 -21.75 8.90
N ALA A 19 -3.92 -21.40 7.95
CA ALA A 19 -3.78 -20.19 7.18
C ALA A 19 -3.91 -19.02 8.16
N MET A 20 -2.75 -18.49 8.64
CA MET A 20 -2.71 -17.29 9.45
C MET A 20 -3.31 -16.16 8.60
N ALA A 21 -4.48 -15.66 8.98
CA ALA A 21 -5.04 -14.46 8.39
C ALA A 21 -3.98 -13.35 8.55
N GLN A 22 -3.61 -12.72 7.43
CA GLN A 22 -2.63 -11.64 7.45
C GLN A 22 -3.15 -10.52 8.34
N ASP A 23 -2.58 -10.40 9.56
CA ASP A 23 -3.01 -9.40 10.53
C ASP A 23 -2.70 -8.01 9.95
N ARG A 24 -3.76 -7.20 9.76
CA ARG A 24 -3.64 -5.87 9.19
C ARG A 24 -3.65 -4.86 10.31
N PRO A 25 -2.82 -3.81 10.23
CA PRO A 25 -2.81 -2.77 11.25
C PRO A 25 -4.21 -2.17 11.42
N PRO A 26 -4.66 -1.92 12.65
CA PRO A 26 -5.96 -1.29 12.90
C PRO A 26 -5.96 0.16 12.41
N TYR A 27 -7.15 0.75 12.23
CA TYR A 27 -7.30 2.17 11.98
C TYR A 27 -7.07 2.98 13.25
N GLY A 28 -6.43 4.15 13.09
CA GLY A 28 -6.22 5.16 14.12
C GLY A 28 -7.10 6.39 13.91
N THR A 29 -6.75 7.48 14.59
CA THR A 29 -7.32 8.81 14.33
C THR A 29 -6.87 9.30 12.97
N GLU A 30 -7.75 9.99 12.25
CA GLU A 30 -7.50 10.53 10.93
C GLU A 30 -6.29 11.48 10.90
N ILE A 31 -5.57 11.49 9.77
CA ILE A 31 -4.46 12.42 9.55
C ILE A 31 -4.96 13.87 9.47
N GLY A 32 -4.29 14.77 10.19
CA GLY A 32 -4.54 16.20 10.09
C GLY A 32 -3.82 16.85 8.90
N ILE A 33 -4.32 18.03 8.49
CA ILE A 33 -3.84 18.77 7.32
C ILE A 33 -2.35 19.13 7.38
N ASP A 34 -1.82 19.47 8.56
CA ASP A 34 -0.42 19.90 8.71
C ASP A 34 0.55 18.74 8.45
N LEU A 35 0.23 17.54 8.97
CA LEU A 35 1.01 16.35 8.71
C LEU A 35 0.90 15.92 7.24
N ALA A 36 -0.30 16.01 6.65
CA ALA A 36 -0.53 15.73 5.24
C ALA A 36 0.32 16.63 4.32
N LYS A 37 0.35 17.95 4.59
CA LYS A 37 1.21 18.91 3.88
C LYS A 37 2.70 18.58 4.02
N LYS A 38 3.14 18.23 5.23
CA LYS A 38 4.55 17.88 5.50
C LYS A 38 4.96 16.64 4.69
N ILE A 39 4.13 15.61 4.66
CA ILE A 39 4.35 14.39 3.87
C ILE A 39 4.41 14.74 2.37
N ALA A 40 3.45 15.49 1.87
CA ALA A 40 3.41 15.88 0.46
C ALA A 40 4.63 16.73 0.06
N ALA A 41 5.05 17.67 0.90
CA ALA A 41 6.24 18.49 0.67
C ALA A 41 7.53 17.64 0.58
N GLY A 42 7.67 16.60 1.41
CA GLY A 42 8.78 15.66 1.34
C GLY A 42 8.79 14.87 0.03
N ALA A 43 7.62 14.37 -0.39
CA ALA A 43 7.47 13.66 -1.67
C ALA A 43 7.77 14.60 -2.87
N ALA A 44 7.28 15.84 -2.83
CA ALA A 44 7.54 16.84 -3.87
C ALA A 44 9.03 17.21 -3.93
N ALA A 45 9.72 17.33 -2.80
CA ALA A 45 11.15 17.63 -2.75
C ALA A 45 11.97 16.52 -3.42
N GLU A 46 11.69 15.26 -3.10
CA GLU A 46 12.36 14.12 -3.74
C GLU A 46 12.07 14.06 -5.24
N SER A 47 10.80 14.31 -5.63
CA SER A 47 10.41 14.34 -7.04
C SER A 47 11.17 15.43 -7.81
N LYS A 48 11.27 16.66 -7.26
CA LYS A 48 12.01 17.77 -7.87
C LYS A 48 13.50 17.45 -8.03
N LYS A 49 14.11 16.86 -7.00
CA LYS A 49 15.52 16.47 -6.99
C LYS A 49 15.85 15.49 -8.14
N ASN A 50 14.93 14.59 -8.46
CA ASN A 50 15.09 13.59 -9.50
C ASN A 50 14.51 13.98 -10.87
N GLY A 51 13.94 15.19 -11.00
CA GLY A 51 13.33 15.67 -12.24
C GLY A 51 12.00 14.98 -12.60
N TRP A 52 11.36 14.32 -11.64
CA TRP A 52 10.07 13.66 -11.86
C TRP A 52 8.91 14.65 -11.75
N ARG A 53 7.92 14.52 -12.63
CA ARG A 53 6.70 15.35 -12.67
C ARG A 53 5.55 14.58 -12.04
N MET A 54 5.23 14.87 -10.79
CA MET A 54 4.35 14.04 -9.98
C MET A 54 3.05 14.75 -9.60
N ALA A 55 1.99 13.95 -9.49
CA ALA A 55 0.80 14.24 -8.70
C ALA A 55 0.94 13.50 -7.36
N ILE A 56 0.63 14.18 -6.26
CA ILE A 56 0.76 13.68 -4.89
C ILE A 56 -0.57 13.88 -4.18
N ALA A 57 -1.17 12.80 -3.69
CA ALA A 57 -2.42 12.83 -2.96
C ALA A 57 -2.22 12.25 -1.56
N VAL A 58 -2.75 12.91 -0.54
CA VAL A 58 -2.86 12.40 0.83
C VAL A 58 -4.33 12.32 1.19
N VAL A 59 -4.76 11.14 1.62
CA VAL A 59 -6.12 10.86 2.07
C VAL A 59 -6.14 10.46 3.55
N ASP A 60 -7.28 10.60 4.21
CA ASP A 60 -7.51 10.06 5.54
C ASP A 60 -7.65 8.52 5.52
N ASN A 61 -7.88 7.92 6.67
CA ASN A 61 -8.04 6.47 6.82
C ASN A 61 -9.39 5.93 6.27
N HIS A 62 -10.31 6.81 5.88
CA HIS A 62 -11.55 6.50 5.17
C HIS A 62 -11.44 6.66 3.65
N GLY A 63 -10.31 7.23 3.17
CA GLY A 63 -10.04 7.45 1.76
C GLY A 63 -10.51 8.81 1.24
N PHE A 64 -10.91 9.74 2.10
CA PHE A 64 -11.26 11.11 1.69
C PHE A 64 -10.01 11.97 1.54
N LEU A 65 -10.02 12.84 0.53
CA LEU A 65 -8.90 13.70 0.21
C LEU A 65 -8.68 14.74 1.33
N VAL A 66 -7.43 14.77 1.85
CA VAL A 66 -6.98 15.77 2.84
C VAL A 66 -6.10 16.82 2.19
N TYR A 67 -5.13 16.39 1.35
CA TYR A 67 -4.23 17.28 0.64
C TYR A 67 -3.88 16.73 -0.74
N TYR A 68 -3.71 17.65 -1.70
CA TYR A 68 -3.33 17.30 -3.06
C TYR A 68 -2.38 18.35 -3.65
N GLU A 69 -1.33 17.88 -4.31
CA GLU A 69 -0.40 18.73 -5.08
C GLU A 69 -0.13 18.10 -6.44
N ARG A 70 -0.20 18.90 -7.51
CA ARG A 70 0.23 18.50 -8.85
C ARG A 70 1.35 19.43 -9.30
N MET A 71 2.48 18.86 -9.65
CA MET A 71 3.59 19.59 -10.25
C MET A 71 3.26 19.96 -11.70
N ASP A 72 3.89 21.02 -12.19
CA ASP A 72 3.77 21.41 -13.60
C ASP A 72 4.22 20.27 -14.51
N ASP A 73 3.62 20.17 -15.68
CA ASP A 73 3.91 19.15 -16.70
C ASP A 73 3.65 17.68 -16.27
N THR A 74 2.97 17.47 -15.14
CA THR A 74 2.50 16.13 -14.76
C THR A 74 1.47 15.62 -15.75
N GLN A 75 1.64 14.40 -16.23
CA GLN A 75 0.68 13.77 -17.16
C GLN A 75 -0.74 13.77 -16.57
N THR A 76 -1.75 14.02 -17.41
CA THR A 76 -3.14 14.20 -16.96
C THR A 76 -3.69 13.00 -16.17
N ALA A 77 -3.41 11.78 -16.61
CA ALA A 77 -3.89 10.57 -15.96
C ALA A 77 -3.39 10.43 -14.51
N SER A 78 -2.19 10.93 -14.19
CA SER A 78 -1.58 10.83 -12.86
C SER A 78 -2.38 11.54 -11.77
N VAL A 79 -3.22 12.52 -12.14
CA VAL A 79 -4.09 13.23 -11.20
C VAL A 79 -5.01 12.25 -10.47
N GLN A 80 -5.73 11.44 -11.23
CA GLN A 80 -6.65 10.45 -10.66
C GLN A 80 -5.89 9.24 -10.09
N ILE A 81 -4.84 8.78 -10.78
CA ILE A 81 -4.05 7.62 -10.34
C ILE A 81 -3.42 7.85 -8.96
N ALA A 82 -2.87 9.03 -8.68
CA ALA A 82 -2.32 9.35 -7.36
C ALA A 82 -3.37 9.23 -6.25
N LEU A 83 -4.57 9.79 -6.48
CA LEU A 83 -5.69 9.70 -5.54
C LEU A 83 -6.13 8.25 -5.32
N ASP A 84 -6.24 7.47 -6.38
CA ASP A 84 -6.66 6.07 -6.31
C ASP A 84 -5.63 5.17 -5.62
N LYS A 85 -4.33 5.43 -5.82
CA LYS A 85 -3.25 4.77 -5.08
C LYS A 85 -3.33 5.09 -3.58
N ALA A 86 -3.54 6.36 -3.21
CA ALA A 86 -3.69 6.79 -1.82
C ALA A 86 -4.89 6.09 -1.15
N LYS A 87 -6.07 6.11 -1.79
CA LYS A 87 -7.28 5.43 -1.33
C LYS A 87 -7.04 3.93 -1.16
N THR A 88 -6.48 3.28 -2.16
CA THR A 88 -6.21 1.84 -2.12
C THR A 88 -5.31 1.49 -0.94
N ALA A 89 -4.24 2.25 -0.71
CA ALA A 89 -3.31 2.02 0.38
C ALA A 89 -3.95 2.21 1.76
N ALA A 90 -4.71 3.30 1.95
CA ALA A 90 -5.40 3.61 3.21
C ALA A 90 -6.48 2.57 3.52
N MET A 91 -7.41 2.33 2.59
CA MET A 91 -8.59 1.49 2.81
C MET A 91 -8.25 0.00 2.88
N LEU A 92 -7.25 -0.47 2.13
CA LEU A 92 -6.79 -1.87 2.20
C LEU A 92 -5.64 -2.07 3.20
N ARG A 93 -5.17 -1.00 3.85
CA ARG A 93 -4.17 -1.01 4.94
C ARG A 93 -2.88 -1.74 4.55
N ARG A 94 -2.40 -1.48 3.33
CA ARG A 94 -1.17 -2.08 2.77
C ARG A 94 -0.63 -1.24 1.61
N PRO A 95 0.68 -1.33 1.31
CA PRO A 95 1.24 -0.77 0.09
C PRO A 95 0.54 -1.33 -1.15
N THR A 96 0.31 -0.49 -2.16
CA THR A 96 -0.28 -0.93 -3.44
C THR A 96 0.62 -1.93 -4.17
N LYS A 97 1.94 -1.88 -3.98
CA LYS A 97 2.90 -2.88 -4.44
C LYS A 97 2.52 -4.32 -4.06
N ALA A 98 2.00 -4.54 -2.86
CA ALA A 98 1.59 -5.87 -2.42
C ALA A 98 0.39 -6.43 -3.22
N LEU A 99 -0.44 -5.53 -3.76
CA LEU A 99 -1.54 -5.91 -4.66
C LEU A 99 -1.02 -6.17 -6.07
N GLU A 100 -0.15 -5.30 -6.59
CA GLU A 100 0.52 -5.47 -7.87
C GLU A 100 1.22 -6.83 -7.95
N ASP A 101 2.05 -7.16 -6.96
CA ASP A 101 2.76 -8.44 -6.89
C ASP A 101 1.81 -9.65 -6.86
N ALA A 102 0.69 -9.53 -6.16
CA ALA A 102 -0.29 -10.61 -6.11
C ALA A 102 -1.03 -10.78 -7.44
N ILE A 103 -1.32 -9.68 -8.15
CA ILE A 103 -1.93 -9.70 -9.49
C ILE A 103 -0.97 -10.32 -10.50
N VAL A 104 0.30 -9.91 -10.50
CA VAL A 104 1.34 -10.47 -11.37
C VAL A 104 1.51 -11.98 -11.12
N LYS A 105 1.32 -12.44 -9.88
CA LYS A 105 1.29 -13.88 -9.52
C LYS A 105 -0.03 -14.59 -9.85
N GLY A 106 -0.93 -13.95 -10.63
CA GLY A 106 -2.16 -14.55 -11.14
C GLY A 106 -3.43 -14.26 -10.33
N ARG A 107 -3.37 -13.49 -9.23
CA ARG A 107 -4.57 -13.11 -8.45
C ARG A 107 -5.30 -11.91 -9.05
N VAL A 108 -5.68 -12.00 -10.32
CA VAL A 108 -6.29 -10.91 -11.10
C VAL A 108 -7.60 -10.38 -10.50
N VAL A 109 -8.31 -11.17 -9.72
CA VAL A 109 -9.53 -10.74 -9.00
C VAL A 109 -9.30 -9.53 -8.10
N LEU A 110 -8.07 -9.26 -7.66
CA LEU A 110 -7.75 -8.09 -6.84
C LEU A 110 -7.95 -6.76 -7.59
N MET A 111 -7.99 -6.77 -8.92
CA MET A 111 -8.32 -5.60 -9.75
C MET A 111 -9.76 -5.11 -9.53
N SER A 112 -10.67 -5.98 -9.04
CA SER A 112 -12.06 -5.61 -8.80
C SER A 112 -12.30 -4.90 -7.45
N ILE A 113 -11.33 -4.92 -6.53
CA ILE A 113 -11.47 -4.36 -5.18
C ILE A 113 -10.54 -3.17 -4.90
N ALA A 114 -9.62 -2.87 -5.79
CA ALA A 114 -8.65 -1.77 -5.65
C ALA A 114 -8.90 -0.71 -6.72
N ALA A 115 -8.93 0.56 -6.32
CA ALA A 115 -9.05 1.66 -7.27
C ALA A 115 -7.80 1.77 -8.15
N SER A 116 -6.60 1.58 -7.55
CA SER A 116 -5.34 1.45 -8.29
C SER A 116 -4.40 0.48 -7.56
N PRO A 117 -4.21 -0.75 -8.07
CA PRO A 117 -3.31 -1.73 -7.48
C PRO A 117 -1.85 -1.59 -7.98
N VAL A 118 -1.47 -0.43 -8.53
CA VAL A 118 -0.12 -0.16 -9.05
C VAL A 118 0.74 0.46 -7.96
N GLU A 119 2.01 0.08 -7.88
CA GLU A 119 2.99 0.60 -6.92
C GLU A 119 3.05 2.13 -6.88
N GLY A 120 3.26 2.74 -5.69
CA GLY A 120 3.29 4.19 -5.47
C GLY A 120 2.24 4.68 -4.44
N GLY A 121 1.42 3.77 -3.89
CA GLY A 121 0.53 4.03 -2.77
C GLY A 121 1.03 3.40 -1.48
N LEU A 122 1.12 4.18 -0.38
CA LEU A 122 1.56 3.71 0.93
C LEU A 122 0.57 4.09 2.02
N PRO A 123 0.24 3.20 2.98
CA PRO A 123 -0.50 3.59 4.16
C PRO A 123 0.35 4.52 5.04
N ILE A 124 -0.26 5.54 5.61
CA ILE A 124 0.37 6.43 6.58
C ILE A 124 0.11 5.85 7.96
N MET A 125 1.20 5.55 8.69
CA MET A 125 1.14 4.87 9.97
C MET A 125 1.52 5.81 11.11
N SER A 126 0.80 5.71 12.25
CA SER A 126 1.17 6.37 13.50
C SER A 126 0.81 5.45 14.67
N GLY A 127 1.78 5.19 15.56
CA GLY A 127 1.58 4.29 16.70
C GLY A 127 1.07 2.88 16.32
N GLY A 128 1.52 2.35 15.19
CA GLY A 128 1.08 1.04 14.68
C GLY A 128 -0.32 1.01 14.04
N LYS A 129 -0.95 2.17 13.86
CA LYS A 129 -2.31 2.32 13.30
C LYS A 129 -2.29 3.08 12.00
N VAL A 130 -3.18 2.75 11.07
CA VAL A 130 -3.36 3.48 9.81
C VAL A 130 -4.16 4.75 10.08
N ILE A 131 -3.57 5.91 9.79
CA ILE A 131 -4.19 7.22 9.96
C ILE A 131 -4.55 7.87 8.61
N GLY A 132 -4.09 7.29 7.50
CA GLY A 132 -4.35 7.78 6.14
C GLY A 132 -3.57 6.99 5.10
N GLY A 133 -3.46 7.57 3.91
CA GLY A 133 -2.66 7.04 2.81
C GLY A 133 -2.06 8.16 1.96
N ILE A 134 -0.87 7.91 1.43
CA ILE A 134 -0.26 8.72 0.38
C ILE A 134 -0.25 7.94 -0.93
N GLY A 135 -0.53 8.61 -2.03
CA GLY A 135 -0.37 8.09 -3.39
C GLY A 135 0.37 9.09 -4.25
N VAL A 136 1.34 8.59 -4.99
CA VAL A 136 2.15 9.37 -5.93
C VAL A 136 2.04 8.74 -7.32
N SER A 137 1.99 9.57 -8.35
CA SER A 137 1.94 9.13 -9.75
C SER A 137 2.51 10.21 -10.66
N GLY A 138 3.28 9.79 -11.66
CA GLY A 138 3.84 10.70 -12.66
C GLY A 138 5.07 10.17 -13.38
N ALA A 139 5.74 9.17 -12.81
CA ALA A 139 6.90 8.52 -13.41
C ALA A 139 6.70 6.99 -13.45
N ASN A 140 7.78 6.21 -13.39
CA ASN A 140 7.66 4.76 -13.21
C ASN A 140 7.14 4.45 -11.80
N SER A 141 6.45 3.33 -11.64
CA SER A 141 5.77 2.98 -10.38
C SER A 141 6.72 2.84 -9.18
N ASP A 142 7.95 2.36 -9.39
CA ASP A 142 9.01 2.31 -8.38
C ASP A 142 9.49 3.72 -7.96
N GLN A 143 9.55 4.67 -8.91
CA GLN A 143 9.87 6.08 -8.65
C GLN A 143 8.73 6.78 -7.90
N ASP A 144 7.49 6.48 -8.25
CA ASP A 144 6.31 6.93 -7.51
C ASP A 144 6.38 6.48 -6.04
N ALA A 145 6.73 5.21 -5.80
CA ALA A 145 6.92 4.65 -4.45
C ALA A 145 8.10 5.27 -3.70
N ALA A 146 9.20 5.55 -4.40
CA ALA A 146 10.36 6.23 -3.82
C ALA A 146 9.99 7.64 -3.33
N ALA A 147 9.25 8.41 -4.13
CA ALA A 147 8.75 9.73 -3.73
C ALA A 147 7.78 9.64 -2.55
N ALA A 148 6.82 8.69 -2.55
CA ALA A 148 5.92 8.47 -1.43
C ALA A 148 6.67 8.13 -0.13
N THR A 149 7.67 7.25 -0.22
CA THR A 149 8.52 6.87 0.91
C THR A 149 9.32 8.05 1.46
N ALA A 150 9.88 8.89 0.58
CA ALA A 150 10.59 10.11 0.98
C ALA A 150 9.67 11.09 1.73
N GLY A 151 8.41 11.18 1.30
CA GLY A 151 7.38 11.97 1.99
C GLY A 151 7.14 11.51 3.42
N LEU A 152 6.94 10.21 3.64
CA LEU A 152 6.75 9.62 4.97
C LEU A 152 7.98 9.86 5.84
N LYS A 153 9.18 9.58 5.32
CA LYS A 153 10.45 9.80 6.04
C LYS A 153 10.66 11.25 6.45
N ALA A 154 10.35 12.22 5.57
CA ALA A 154 10.46 13.66 5.89
C ALA A 154 9.51 14.08 7.01
N ALA A 155 8.42 13.36 7.20
CA ALA A 155 7.45 13.58 8.28
C ALA A 155 7.83 12.86 9.60
N GLY A 156 8.85 11.99 9.60
CA GLY A 156 9.25 11.20 10.76
C GLY A 156 8.46 9.89 10.94
N LEU A 157 7.94 9.34 9.83
CA LEU A 157 7.12 8.13 9.78
C LEU A 157 7.83 7.00 9.04
#